data_7701e330330e692f63ad0ca518def999
#
_entry.id   7701e330330e692f63ad0ca518def999
#
_cell.length_a   1.000
_cell.length_b   1.000
_cell.length_c   1.000
_cell.angle_alpha   90.00
_cell.angle_beta   90.00
_cell.angle_gamma   90.00
#
_symmetry.space_group_name_H-M   'P 1'
#
loop_
_entity.id
_entity.type
_entity.pdbx_description
1 polymer ?
#
loop_
_entity_poly.entity_id
_entity_poly.type
_entity_poly.pdbx_seq_one_letter_code
_entity_poly.pdbx_strand_id
1 'polypeptide(L)'
;KEGVADHAILQEKQATYTYENAICSRKLTDKLGLDIKKAILVCQAYHARRASLYYQVCYPETEILVCPVITRGISRDNWYQHETGIETVLKEVEHCGSQFGEIFRARL
;
A
#
# COMPACT_ATOMS: atom_id res chain seq x y z
N LYS A 1 -6.22 -0.22 -17.85
CA LYS A 1 -6.21 -1.06 -19.07
C LYS A 1 -5.88 -0.32 -20.33
N GLU A 2 -6.06 0.97 -20.35
CA GLU A 2 -5.80 1.76 -21.55
C GLU A 2 -4.35 1.65 -21.98
N GLY A 3 -4.14 1.06 -23.17
CA GLY A 3 -2.83 0.87 -23.74
C GLY A 3 -1.98 -0.22 -23.11
N VAL A 4 -2.51 -0.95 -22.12
CA VAL A 4 -1.79 -2.05 -21.48
C VAL A 4 -2.36 -3.38 -21.97
N ALA A 5 -1.49 -4.26 -22.45
CA ALA A 5 -1.90 -5.57 -22.93
C ALA A 5 -2.44 -6.43 -21.79
N ASP A 6 -3.52 -7.18 -22.04
CA ASP A 6 -4.15 -8.00 -21.02
C ASP A 6 -3.18 -9.01 -20.38
N HIS A 7 -2.27 -9.59 -21.14
CA HIS A 7 -1.31 -10.54 -20.61
C HIS A 7 -0.28 -9.91 -19.66
N ALA A 8 -0.17 -8.58 -19.67
CA ALA A 8 0.71 -7.85 -18.76
C ALA A 8 0.01 -7.41 -17.48
N ILE A 9 -1.27 -7.77 -17.31
CA ILE A 9 -2.07 -7.42 -16.15
C ILE A 9 -2.32 -8.66 -15.31
N LEU A 10 -1.88 -8.61 -14.05
CA LEU A 10 -2.15 -9.66 -13.07
C LEU A 10 -3.20 -9.15 -12.10
N GLN A 11 -4.17 -10.01 -11.79
CA GLN A 11 -5.24 -9.65 -10.85
C GLN A 11 -5.15 -10.53 -9.62
N GLU A 12 -5.07 -9.90 -8.45
CA GLU A 12 -5.18 -10.55 -7.17
C GLU A 12 -6.61 -10.26 -6.66
N LYS A 13 -7.38 -11.30 -6.37
CA LYS A 13 -8.82 -11.16 -6.07
C LYS A 13 -9.22 -11.64 -4.69
N GLN A 14 -8.31 -12.14 -3.89
CA GLN A 14 -8.63 -12.75 -2.61
C GLN A 14 -8.56 -11.80 -1.42
N ALA A 15 -7.76 -10.75 -1.55
CA ALA A 15 -7.53 -9.82 -0.45
C ALA A 15 -8.75 -8.97 -0.13
N THR A 16 -8.96 -8.69 1.15
CA THR A 16 -10.08 -7.87 1.62
C THR A 16 -9.61 -6.57 2.30
N TYR A 17 -8.33 -6.45 2.65
CA TYR A 17 -7.78 -5.23 3.23
C TYR A 17 -6.31 -5.07 2.84
N THR A 18 -5.72 -3.92 3.15
CA THR A 18 -4.45 -3.50 2.56
C THR A 18 -3.29 -4.44 2.82
N TYR A 19 -3.08 -4.88 4.07
CA TYR A 19 -1.98 -5.80 4.36
C TYR A 19 -2.17 -7.13 3.65
N GLU A 20 -3.41 -7.59 3.60
CA GLU A 20 -3.75 -8.81 2.85
C GLU A 20 -3.47 -8.64 1.36
N ASN A 21 -3.73 -7.44 0.80
CA ASN A 21 -3.35 -7.14 -0.58
C ASN A 21 -1.85 -7.33 -0.80
N ALA A 22 -1.02 -6.84 0.10
CA ALA A 22 0.43 -6.98 -0.02
C ALA A 22 0.86 -8.44 0.09
N ILE A 23 0.32 -9.19 1.05
CA ILE A 23 0.63 -10.61 1.25
C ILE A 23 0.21 -11.43 0.04
N CYS A 24 -1.01 -11.25 -0.44
CA CYS A 24 -1.54 -12.02 -1.57
C CYS A 24 -0.83 -11.66 -2.87
N SER A 25 -0.48 -10.39 -3.05
CA SER A 25 0.32 -9.97 -4.20
C SER A 25 1.68 -10.65 -4.20
N ARG A 26 2.34 -10.73 -3.05
CA ARG A 26 3.63 -11.43 -2.92
C ARG A 26 3.50 -12.91 -3.26
N LYS A 27 2.47 -13.56 -2.75
CA LYS A 27 2.21 -14.96 -3.06
C LYS A 27 2.00 -15.17 -4.56
N LEU A 28 1.27 -14.28 -5.21
CA LEU A 28 1.02 -14.37 -6.64
C LEU A 28 2.30 -14.18 -7.45
N THR A 29 3.10 -13.18 -7.13
CA THR A 29 4.36 -12.93 -7.85
C THR A 29 5.36 -14.05 -7.63
N ASP A 30 5.44 -14.62 -6.43
CA ASP A 30 6.30 -15.77 -6.16
C ASP A 30 5.85 -17.00 -6.93
N LYS A 31 4.54 -17.25 -6.98
CA LYS A 31 3.97 -18.38 -7.71
C LYS A 31 4.30 -18.30 -9.20
N LEU A 32 4.34 -17.10 -9.76
CA LEU A 32 4.65 -16.88 -11.17
C LEU A 32 6.15 -16.76 -11.44
N GLY A 33 6.98 -16.86 -10.41
CA GLY A 33 8.43 -16.77 -10.56
C GLY A 33 8.93 -15.39 -10.90
N LEU A 34 8.20 -14.34 -10.57
CA LEU A 34 8.58 -12.98 -10.88
C LEU A 34 9.55 -12.42 -9.83
N ASP A 35 10.69 -11.92 -10.29
CA ASP A 35 11.68 -11.27 -9.44
C ASP A 35 11.57 -9.76 -9.65
N ILE A 36 10.83 -9.10 -8.77
CA ILE A 36 10.52 -7.69 -8.92
C ILE A 36 11.60 -6.86 -8.25
N LYS A 37 12.38 -6.14 -9.05
CA LYS A 37 13.47 -5.28 -8.56
C LYS A 37 12.96 -3.91 -8.18
N LYS A 38 12.03 -3.36 -8.96
CA LYS A 38 11.44 -2.04 -8.72
C LYS A 38 9.95 -2.10 -8.94
N ALA A 39 9.20 -1.36 -8.13
CA ALA A 39 7.76 -1.29 -8.25
C ALA A 39 7.28 0.14 -7.96
N ILE A 40 6.22 0.52 -8.61
CA ILE A 40 5.54 1.80 -8.33
C ILE A 40 4.22 1.46 -7.63
N LEU A 41 4.08 1.97 -6.42
CA LEU A 41 2.86 1.78 -5.64
C LEU A 41 1.98 3.01 -5.80
N VAL A 42 0.83 2.84 -6.46
CA VAL A 42 -0.15 3.91 -6.65
C VAL A 42 -1.23 3.76 -5.59
N CYS A 43 -1.45 4.80 -4.80
CA CYS A 43 -2.42 4.76 -3.71
C CYS A 43 -2.90 6.16 -3.35
N GLN A 44 -3.94 6.22 -2.54
CA GLN A 44 -4.44 7.51 -2.04
C GLN A 44 -3.38 8.17 -1.18
N ALA A 45 -3.23 9.49 -1.33
CA ALA A 45 -2.15 10.24 -0.66
C ALA A 45 -2.15 10.03 0.87
N TYR A 46 -3.31 10.12 1.51
CA TYR A 46 -3.39 9.96 2.96
C TYR A 46 -3.12 8.53 3.44
N HIS A 47 -3.20 7.56 2.55
CA HIS A 47 -2.97 6.15 2.84
C HIS A 47 -1.54 5.70 2.47
N ALA A 48 -0.79 6.54 1.75
CA ALA A 48 0.46 6.16 1.12
C ALA A 48 1.50 5.60 2.10
N ARG A 49 1.64 6.22 3.27
CA ARG A 49 2.62 5.78 4.26
C ARG A 49 2.34 4.36 4.74
N ARG A 50 1.10 4.09 5.12
CA ARG A 50 0.70 2.77 5.62
C ARG A 50 0.82 1.71 4.53
N ALA A 51 0.34 2.02 3.32
CA ALA A 51 0.43 1.09 2.19
C ALA A 51 1.89 0.77 1.85
N SER A 52 2.76 1.78 1.81
CA SER A 52 4.17 1.56 1.47
C SER A 52 4.88 0.71 2.51
N LEU A 53 4.55 0.86 3.78
CA LEU A 53 5.12 0.03 4.84
C LEU A 53 4.73 -1.43 4.68
N TYR A 54 3.47 -1.71 4.38
CA TYR A 54 3.02 -3.09 4.16
C TYR A 54 3.73 -3.74 2.97
N TYR A 55 3.79 -3.03 1.85
CA TYR A 55 4.44 -3.58 0.66
C TYR A 55 5.93 -3.75 0.87
N GLN A 56 6.59 -2.83 1.59
CA GLN A 56 8.01 -2.98 1.87
C GLN A 56 8.29 -4.19 2.78
N VAL A 57 7.40 -4.46 3.73
CA VAL A 57 7.52 -5.66 4.58
C VAL A 57 7.42 -6.94 3.74
N CYS A 58 6.51 -6.98 2.78
CA CYS A 58 6.30 -8.16 1.94
C CYS A 58 7.32 -8.29 0.81
N TYR A 59 7.91 -7.18 0.38
CA TYR A 59 8.90 -7.14 -0.72
C TYR A 59 10.17 -6.44 -0.24
N PRO A 60 10.90 -7.01 0.72
CA PRO A 60 12.08 -6.33 1.29
C PRO A 60 13.21 -6.11 0.28
N GLU A 61 13.27 -6.93 -0.78
CA GLU A 61 14.28 -6.83 -1.82
C GLU A 61 13.91 -5.87 -2.95
N THR A 62 12.69 -5.34 -2.94
CA THR A 62 12.18 -4.50 -4.03
C THR A 62 12.29 -3.02 -3.68
N GLU A 63 12.77 -2.21 -4.60
CA GLU A 63 12.72 -0.76 -4.47
C GLU A 63 11.30 -0.30 -4.79
N ILE A 64 10.60 0.22 -3.79
CA ILE A 64 9.21 0.66 -3.96
C ILE A 64 9.16 2.17 -4.02
N LEU A 65 8.70 2.68 -5.16
CA LEU A 65 8.47 4.10 -5.38
C LEU A 65 6.98 4.37 -5.19
N VAL A 66 6.64 5.37 -4.40
CA VAL A 66 5.24 5.67 -4.10
C VAL A 66 4.75 6.80 -4.99
N CYS A 67 3.61 6.56 -5.63
CA CYS A 67 2.93 7.58 -6.43
C CYS A 67 1.60 7.91 -5.73
N PRO A 68 1.56 8.90 -4.83
CA PRO A 68 0.35 9.24 -4.10
C PRO A 68 -0.62 10.01 -5.00
N VAL A 69 -1.89 9.66 -4.90
CA VAL A 69 -2.97 10.31 -5.64
C VAL A 69 -3.85 11.07 -4.66
N ILE A 70 -4.05 12.36 -4.90
CA ILE A 70 -4.91 13.18 -4.05
C ILE A 70 -6.37 12.83 -4.35
N THR A 71 -7.07 12.34 -3.33
CA THR A 71 -8.49 12.00 -3.43
C THR A 71 -9.24 12.68 -2.30
N ARG A 72 -10.53 12.91 -2.48
CA ARG A 72 -11.39 13.55 -1.47
C ARG A 72 -10.89 14.92 -1.03
N GLY A 73 -10.07 15.58 -1.86
CA GLY A 73 -9.51 16.88 -1.51
C GLY A 73 -8.50 16.88 -0.37
N ILE A 74 -8.04 15.72 0.06
CA ILE A 74 -7.12 15.59 1.20
C ILE A 74 -5.70 15.43 0.68
N SER A 75 -4.81 16.37 1.02
CA SER A 75 -3.43 16.37 0.58
C SER A 75 -2.48 16.60 1.75
N ARG A 76 -1.19 16.40 1.49
CA ARG A 76 -0.12 16.68 2.43
C ARG A 76 -0.19 18.12 2.98
N ASP A 77 -0.61 19.05 2.13
CA ASP A 77 -0.55 20.48 2.45
C ASP A 77 -1.82 21.04 3.07
N ASN A 78 -2.91 20.26 3.10
CA ASN A 78 -4.19 20.78 3.57
C ASN A 78 -4.96 19.89 4.56
N TRP A 79 -4.50 18.66 4.81
CA TRP A 79 -5.26 17.71 5.61
C TRP A 79 -5.59 18.24 7.01
N TYR A 80 -4.70 19.03 7.59
CA TYR A 80 -4.84 19.57 8.93
C TYR A 80 -5.72 20.82 9.01
N GLN A 81 -6.24 21.27 7.87
CA GLN A 81 -7.02 22.52 7.79
C GLN A 81 -8.52 22.30 7.86
N HIS A 82 -9.00 21.07 7.83
CA HIS A 82 -10.42 20.76 7.92
C HIS A 82 -10.64 19.40 8.60
N GLU A 83 -11.82 19.28 9.21
CA GLU A 83 -12.14 18.14 10.08
C GLU A 83 -12.05 16.78 9.36
N THR A 84 -12.58 16.70 8.15
CA THR A 84 -12.53 15.44 7.39
C THR A 84 -11.10 14.98 7.14
N GLY A 85 -10.21 15.92 6.82
CA GLY A 85 -8.79 15.61 6.61
C GLY A 85 -8.14 15.11 7.88
N ILE A 86 -8.38 15.80 8.99
CA ILE A 86 -7.82 15.44 10.29
C ILE A 86 -8.26 14.02 10.68
N GLU A 87 -9.56 13.75 10.63
CA GLU A 87 -10.09 12.42 10.96
C GLU A 87 -9.49 11.33 10.09
N THR A 88 -9.40 11.59 8.78
CA THR A 88 -8.88 10.61 7.82
C THR A 88 -7.41 10.28 8.12
N VAL A 89 -6.59 11.28 8.32
CA VAL A 89 -5.16 11.08 8.60
C VAL A 89 -4.95 10.40 9.96
N LEU A 90 -5.68 10.83 10.98
CA LEU A 90 -5.55 10.21 12.31
C LEU A 90 -5.99 8.75 12.31
N LYS A 91 -6.99 8.39 11.52
CA LYS A 91 -7.38 7.00 11.34
C LYS A 91 -6.25 6.17 10.72
N GLU A 92 -5.52 6.73 9.75
CA GLU A 92 -4.37 6.04 9.16
C GLU A 92 -3.26 5.83 10.19
N VAL A 93 -2.98 6.82 11.02
CA VAL A 93 -1.99 6.70 12.09
C VAL A 93 -2.41 5.62 13.09
N GLU A 94 -3.68 5.60 13.47
CA GLU A 94 -4.24 4.60 14.39
C GLU A 94 -4.10 3.19 13.82
N HIS A 95 -4.42 2.99 12.54
CA HIS A 95 -4.26 1.69 11.88
C HIS A 95 -2.80 1.27 11.82
N CYS A 96 -1.87 2.19 11.58
CA CYS A 96 -0.44 1.88 11.63
C CYS A 96 -0.05 1.38 13.03
N GLY A 97 -0.48 2.08 14.07
CA GLY A 97 -0.16 1.70 15.44
C GLY A 97 -0.70 0.32 15.81
N SER A 98 -1.96 0.04 15.47
CA SER A 98 -2.58 -1.23 15.83
C SER A 98 -2.07 -2.41 15.02
N GLN A 99 -1.81 -2.22 13.72
CA GLN A 99 -1.47 -3.31 12.82
C GLN A 99 0.01 -3.64 12.80
N PHE A 100 0.87 -2.63 12.79
CA PHE A 100 2.32 -2.86 12.71
C PHE A 100 2.91 -3.38 14.01
N GLY A 101 2.26 -3.14 15.14
CA GLY A 101 2.70 -3.70 16.41
C GLY A 101 2.84 -5.21 16.37
N GLU A 102 1.84 -5.88 15.84
CA GLU A 102 1.86 -7.35 15.71
C GLU A 102 2.92 -7.82 14.72
N ILE A 103 3.05 -7.12 13.59
CA ILE A 103 4.03 -7.47 12.57
C ILE A 103 5.44 -7.40 13.14
N PHE A 104 5.76 -6.35 13.87
CA PHE A 104 7.09 -6.19 14.46
C PHE A 104 7.36 -7.18 15.57
N ARG A 105 6.37 -7.48 16.42
CA ARG A 105 6.53 -8.48 17.47
C ARG A 105 6.81 -9.86 16.90
N ALA A 106 6.18 -10.21 15.78
CA ALA A 106 6.41 -11.48 15.12
C ALA A 106 7.84 -11.65 14.60
N ARG A 107 8.60 -10.55 14.52
CA ARG A 107 9.99 -10.56 14.04
C ARG A 107 11.02 -10.55 15.17
N LEU A 108 10.57 -10.48 16.42
CA LEU A 108 11.47 -10.60 17.56
C LEU A 108 11.96 -12.06 17.72
#